data_71e6a73918fcb866534c782e2b656787
#
_entry.id   71e6a73918fcb866534c782e2b656787
#
_cell.length_a   1.000
_cell.length_b   1.000
_cell.length_c   1.000
_cell.angle_alpha   90.00
_cell.angle_beta   90.00
_cell.angle_gamma   90.00
#
_symmetry.space_group_name_H-M   'P 1'
#
loop_
_entity.id
_entity.type
_entity.pdbx_description
1 polymer ?
#
loop_
_entity_poly.entity_id
_entity_poly.type
_entity_poly.pdbx_seq_one_letter_code
_entity_poly.pdbx_strand_id
1 'polypeptide(L)'
;MCRTGQQSDPHDADGQKTPDAAFAALLEDSAEELYECAPCGYLSTLMDGTIAKINTTLLDWLGLDREATVGRMRFTDLLTVGGKLYHETHFAPLLRMQGEIGGVALEIKRADGVRMPVLVSSTVKHGATGEPLLVRTTLFDARDRRAYEEELLRARKAAEEARRQAEADRARLQDALAALQSSLLPDTLPPIPGMESATHYRAASPDRLGGDFYDVFPLDATRFAFFLGDVCGKGPQAAAVTSLTRYTLRTAALHDPDPVAALTTLNRALHERYSSGDPRYCTAIFGTLEVDPRTGQVTVHLASGGHPPALVLRADGTADFLPTPGGLLIGILPDAPFAPGTTTLGPGDTLLLYTDGLTEARTGESRTGLYGDEALRAFATDHAGRSPAAVMKALTGLLDGFGDGLDDDTALLALGVPATSSRQPA
;
A
#
# COMPACT_ATOMS: atom_id res chain seq x y z
N MET A 1 -29.98 7.72 62.95
CA MET A 1 -30.88 6.64 63.50
C MET A 1 -30.40 5.36 62.82
N CYS A 2 -29.55 4.60 63.47
CA CYS A 2 -29.83 3.36 64.20
C CYS A 2 -30.54 2.35 63.33
N ARG A 3 -29.98 1.18 63.02
CA ARG A 3 -29.47 0.04 63.82
C ARG A 3 -28.76 -0.93 62.86
N THR A 4 -27.54 -1.34 63.14
CA THR A 4 -27.07 -2.62 63.66
C THR A 4 -27.93 -3.85 63.33
N GLY A 5 -27.35 -4.85 62.66
CA GLY A 5 -27.83 -6.19 62.53
C GLY A 5 -26.69 -7.06 61.99
N GLN A 6 -26.00 -7.71 62.91
CA GLN A 6 -25.05 -8.82 62.74
C GLN A 6 -25.81 -10.10 62.32
N GLN A 7 -25.02 -10.98 61.76
CA GLN A 7 -25.17 -12.46 61.66
C GLN A 7 -25.39 -12.91 60.22
N SER A 8 -24.75 -13.90 59.73
CA SER A 8 -23.80 -14.93 60.16
C SER A 8 -23.47 -15.72 58.91
N ASP A 9 -22.21 -16.05 58.73
CA ASP A 9 -21.81 -17.03 57.71
C ASP A 9 -22.54 -18.37 57.95
N PRO A 10 -22.82 -19.07 56.88
CA PRO A 10 -22.59 -20.50 56.84
C PRO A 10 -21.54 -20.80 55.75
N HIS A 11 -20.45 -21.35 56.16
CA HIS A 11 -19.65 -22.28 55.40
C HIS A 11 -20.57 -23.25 54.70
N ASP A 12 -20.53 -23.27 53.39
CA ASP A 12 -20.91 -24.40 52.61
C ASP A 12 -19.70 -24.89 51.79
N ALA A 13 -19.37 -26.09 52.12
CA ALA A 13 -18.32 -26.88 51.53
C ALA A 13 -18.62 -27.13 50.05
N ASP A 14 -17.92 -26.45 49.22
CA ASP A 14 -17.80 -26.79 47.81
C ASP A 14 -17.00 -28.09 47.73
N GLY A 15 -17.67 -29.14 47.29
CA GLY A 15 -17.14 -30.49 47.21
C GLY A 15 -15.97 -30.54 46.20
N GLN A 16 -14.80 -30.28 46.66
CA GLN A 16 -13.58 -30.79 46.04
C GLN A 16 -13.66 -32.29 45.98
N LYS A 17 -14.14 -32.84 44.86
CA LYS A 17 -13.92 -34.25 44.53
C LYS A 17 -12.42 -34.47 44.55
N THR A 18 -11.94 -35.10 45.59
CA THR A 18 -10.55 -35.41 45.84
C THR A 18 -9.94 -36.11 44.63
N PRO A 19 -8.71 -35.82 44.24
CA PRO A 19 -7.97 -36.56 43.20
C PRO A 19 -8.01 -38.06 43.35
N ASP A 20 -8.12 -38.55 44.59
CA ASP A 20 -8.24 -39.97 44.92
C ASP A 20 -9.51 -40.66 44.39
N ALA A 21 -10.65 -40.00 44.35
CA ALA A 21 -11.89 -40.63 43.84
C ALA A 21 -11.85 -40.80 42.32
N ALA A 22 -11.28 -39.81 41.59
CA ALA A 22 -11.07 -39.90 40.13
C ALA A 22 -9.99 -40.95 39.81
N PHE A 23 -8.96 -41.05 40.63
CA PHE A 23 -7.88 -42.03 40.47
C PHE A 23 -8.34 -43.46 40.81
N ALA A 24 -9.19 -43.64 41.82
CA ALA A 24 -9.81 -44.92 42.14
C ALA A 24 -10.75 -45.40 41.01
N ALA A 25 -11.54 -44.48 40.43
CA ALA A 25 -12.39 -44.81 39.29
C ALA A 25 -11.60 -45.25 38.04
N LEU A 26 -10.43 -44.66 37.80
CA LEU A 26 -9.50 -45.05 36.72
C LEU A 26 -8.90 -46.47 36.93
N LEU A 27 -8.71 -46.87 38.18
CA LEU A 27 -8.18 -48.19 38.52
C LEU A 27 -9.26 -49.31 38.49
N GLU A 28 -10.54 -48.95 38.53
CA GLU A 28 -11.68 -49.86 38.41
C GLU A 28 -12.07 -50.15 36.95
N ASP A 29 -11.62 -49.33 35.98
CA ASP A 29 -11.89 -49.58 34.54
C ASP A 29 -11.26 -50.92 34.10
N SER A 30 -12.09 -51.83 33.71
CA SER A 30 -11.61 -53.09 33.14
C SER A 30 -11.04 -52.85 31.73
N ALA A 31 -10.09 -53.69 31.31
CA ALA A 31 -9.55 -53.63 29.93
C ALA A 31 -10.66 -53.79 28.87
N GLU A 32 -11.77 -54.44 29.21
CA GLU A 32 -12.94 -54.57 28.34
C GLU A 32 -13.72 -53.26 28.24
N GLU A 33 -13.88 -52.53 29.32
CA GLU A 33 -14.59 -51.26 29.38
C GLU A 33 -13.81 -50.18 28.62
N LEU A 34 -12.49 -50.09 28.80
CA LEU A 34 -11.61 -49.22 28.03
C LEU A 34 -11.65 -49.50 26.51
N TYR A 35 -11.83 -50.74 26.12
CA TYR A 35 -11.99 -51.13 24.73
C TYR A 35 -13.36 -50.74 24.18
N GLU A 36 -14.45 -51.08 24.92
CA GLU A 36 -15.82 -50.86 24.45
C GLU A 36 -16.20 -49.38 24.36
N CYS A 37 -15.71 -48.55 25.30
CA CYS A 37 -16.02 -47.12 25.40
C CYS A 37 -14.93 -46.23 24.88
N ALA A 38 -13.92 -46.75 24.17
CA ALA A 38 -12.85 -45.93 23.60
C ALA A 38 -13.41 -44.82 22.69
N PRO A 39 -12.83 -43.59 22.68
CA PRO A 39 -13.30 -42.47 21.82
C PRO A 39 -12.98 -42.66 20.34
N CYS A 40 -12.72 -43.89 19.93
CA CYS A 40 -12.45 -44.28 18.54
C CYS A 40 -13.03 -45.64 18.25
N GLY A 41 -13.29 -45.92 16.99
CA GLY A 41 -13.69 -47.23 16.56
C GLY A 41 -12.53 -48.22 16.64
N TYR A 42 -12.79 -49.39 17.26
CA TYR A 42 -11.85 -50.54 17.25
C TYR A 42 -12.50 -51.75 16.61
N LEU A 43 -11.77 -52.42 15.75
CA LEU A 43 -12.13 -53.74 15.28
C LEU A 43 -10.90 -54.64 15.11
N SER A 44 -11.10 -55.92 15.21
CA SER A 44 -10.12 -56.95 14.86
C SER A 44 -10.69 -57.86 13.81
N THR A 45 -9.95 -58.14 12.77
CA THR A 45 -10.35 -59.09 11.72
C THR A 45 -9.40 -60.27 11.66
N LEU A 46 -9.93 -61.39 11.20
CA LEU A 46 -9.09 -62.50 10.73
C LEU A 46 -8.33 -62.11 9.47
N MET A 47 -7.39 -62.91 9.04
CA MET A 47 -6.58 -62.60 7.87
C MET A 47 -7.37 -62.57 6.54
N ASP A 48 -8.55 -63.13 6.52
CA ASP A 48 -9.51 -63.09 5.39
C ASP A 48 -10.38 -61.83 5.39
N GLY A 49 -10.20 -60.95 6.41
CA GLY A 49 -10.95 -59.72 6.58
C GLY A 49 -12.25 -59.86 7.39
N THR A 50 -12.62 -61.06 7.86
CA THR A 50 -13.82 -61.30 8.66
C THR A 50 -13.68 -60.63 10.02
N ILE A 51 -14.67 -59.84 10.46
CA ILE A 51 -14.67 -59.12 11.73
C ILE A 51 -14.84 -60.12 12.88
N ALA A 52 -13.79 -60.25 13.70
CA ALA A 52 -13.76 -61.13 14.85
C ALA A 52 -14.14 -60.41 16.15
N LYS A 53 -13.81 -59.13 16.28
CA LYS A 53 -14.15 -58.28 17.41
C LYS A 53 -14.40 -56.84 16.94
N ILE A 54 -15.35 -56.15 17.55
CA ILE A 54 -15.68 -54.73 17.25
C ILE A 54 -16.18 -54.11 18.55
N ASN A 55 -15.76 -52.85 18.83
CA ASN A 55 -16.20 -52.15 20.03
C ASN A 55 -17.55 -51.45 19.84
N THR A 56 -18.18 -51.08 20.94
CA THR A 56 -19.51 -50.46 20.97
C THR A 56 -19.48 -49.11 20.26
N THR A 57 -18.46 -48.30 20.44
CA THR A 57 -18.28 -46.99 19.74
C THR A 57 -18.40 -47.14 18.22
N LEU A 58 -17.74 -48.13 17.62
CA LEU A 58 -17.80 -48.32 16.17
C LEU A 58 -19.14 -48.85 15.71
N LEU A 59 -19.76 -49.74 16.49
CA LEU A 59 -21.13 -50.22 16.22
C LEU A 59 -22.15 -49.08 16.21
N ASP A 60 -22.05 -48.16 17.19
CA ASP A 60 -22.91 -46.98 17.29
C ASP A 60 -22.69 -46.04 16.09
N TRP A 61 -21.43 -45.81 15.70
CA TRP A 61 -21.15 -45.01 14.50
C TRP A 61 -21.76 -45.63 13.23
N LEU A 62 -21.69 -46.94 13.10
CA LEU A 62 -22.19 -47.65 11.94
C LEU A 62 -23.71 -47.87 11.98
N GLY A 63 -24.32 -47.81 13.16
CA GLY A 63 -25.72 -48.21 13.38
C GLY A 63 -25.94 -49.70 13.15
N LEU A 64 -24.97 -50.53 13.51
CA LEU A 64 -25.01 -51.98 13.31
C LEU A 64 -25.14 -52.73 14.65
N ASP A 65 -25.76 -53.90 14.58
CA ASP A 65 -25.84 -54.80 15.71
C ASP A 65 -24.64 -55.77 15.75
N ARG A 66 -24.14 -56.05 16.95
CA ARG A 66 -22.95 -56.90 17.17
C ARG A 66 -23.13 -58.31 16.64
N GLU A 67 -24.29 -58.92 16.90
CA GLU A 67 -24.58 -60.29 16.45
C GLU A 67 -24.67 -60.41 14.93
N ALA A 68 -25.11 -59.33 14.27
CA ALA A 68 -25.16 -59.28 12.80
C ALA A 68 -23.82 -59.00 12.17
N THR A 69 -22.84 -58.46 12.93
CA THR A 69 -21.56 -58.00 12.44
C THR A 69 -20.42 -58.99 12.67
N VAL A 70 -20.29 -59.48 13.92
CA VAL A 70 -19.17 -60.36 14.29
C VAL A 70 -19.31 -61.76 13.67
N GLY A 71 -18.27 -62.22 12.99
CA GLY A 71 -18.23 -63.50 12.28
C GLY A 71 -19.05 -63.56 10.99
N ARG A 72 -19.76 -62.47 10.62
CA ARG A 72 -20.66 -62.44 9.45
C ARG A 72 -20.29 -61.39 8.40
N MET A 73 -19.68 -60.29 8.81
CA MET A 73 -19.24 -59.20 7.91
C MET A 73 -17.74 -59.15 7.82
N ARG A 74 -17.26 -58.60 6.69
CA ARG A 74 -15.85 -58.29 6.49
C ARG A 74 -15.63 -56.79 6.66
N PHE A 75 -14.42 -56.36 7.00
CA PHE A 75 -14.07 -54.96 7.07
C PHE A 75 -14.40 -54.22 5.79
N THR A 76 -14.19 -54.83 4.62
CA THR A 76 -14.53 -54.26 3.33
C THR A 76 -16.02 -53.97 3.15
N ASP A 77 -16.91 -54.67 3.85
CA ASP A 77 -18.36 -54.46 3.75
C ASP A 77 -18.78 -53.14 4.41
N LEU A 78 -17.98 -52.63 5.34
CA LEU A 78 -18.15 -51.32 5.95
C LEU A 78 -17.72 -50.18 5.06
N LEU A 79 -16.94 -50.42 3.98
CA LEU A 79 -16.38 -49.40 3.12
C LEU A 79 -17.32 -49.00 1.98
N THR A 80 -17.22 -47.77 1.52
CA THR A 80 -17.84 -47.33 0.25
C THR A 80 -17.18 -48.05 -0.93
N VAL A 81 -17.76 -47.97 -2.13
CA VAL A 81 -17.22 -48.62 -3.33
C VAL A 81 -15.78 -48.13 -3.61
N GLY A 82 -15.50 -46.82 -3.50
CA GLY A 82 -14.14 -46.25 -3.63
C GLY A 82 -13.20 -46.76 -2.52
N GLY A 83 -13.70 -46.85 -1.28
CA GLY A 83 -12.96 -47.37 -0.15
C GLY A 83 -12.57 -48.85 -0.33
N LYS A 84 -13.50 -49.68 -0.88
CA LYS A 84 -13.18 -51.08 -1.22
C LYS A 84 -12.08 -51.23 -2.24
N LEU A 85 -12.17 -50.46 -3.31
CA LEU A 85 -11.14 -50.45 -4.37
C LEU A 85 -9.77 -50.04 -3.80
N TYR A 86 -9.73 -48.96 -3.03
CA TYR A 86 -8.49 -48.50 -2.39
C TYR A 86 -7.93 -49.52 -1.41
N HIS A 87 -8.82 -50.18 -0.62
CA HIS A 87 -8.43 -51.24 0.31
C HIS A 87 -7.75 -52.40 -0.42
N GLU A 88 -8.34 -52.89 -1.50
CA GLU A 88 -7.82 -54.04 -2.26
C GLU A 88 -6.53 -53.71 -3.02
N THR A 89 -6.41 -52.49 -3.57
CA THR A 89 -5.27 -52.14 -4.42
C THR A 89 -4.09 -51.57 -3.64
N HIS A 90 -4.30 -50.91 -2.53
CA HIS A 90 -3.26 -50.21 -1.77
C HIS A 90 -3.19 -50.65 -0.31
N PHE A 91 -4.30 -50.58 0.43
CA PHE A 91 -4.29 -50.78 1.88
C PHE A 91 -3.86 -52.21 2.29
N ALA A 92 -4.53 -53.20 1.78
CA ALA A 92 -4.25 -54.59 2.14
C ALA A 92 -2.87 -55.11 1.64
N PRO A 93 -2.39 -54.75 0.42
CA PRO A 93 -1.03 -55.07 0.00
C PRO A 93 0.03 -54.44 0.90
N LEU A 94 -0.08 -53.13 1.20
CA LEU A 94 0.86 -52.42 2.07
C LEU A 94 0.88 -53.01 3.49
N LEU A 95 -0.30 -53.28 4.07
CA LEU A 95 -0.40 -53.90 5.39
C LEU A 95 0.28 -55.28 5.45
N ARG A 96 0.15 -56.10 4.38
CA ARG A 96 0.83 -57.39 4.30
C ARG A 96 2.36 -57.29 4.18
N MET A 97 2.83 -56.25 3.48
CA MET A 97 4.29 -56.06 3.28
C MET A 97 4.98 -55.43 4.49
N GLN A 98 4.31 -54.46 5.13
CA GLN A 98 4.93 -53.66 6.20
C GLN A 98 4.52 -54.08 7.60
N GLY A 99 3.44 -54.89 7.74
CA GLY A 99 2.90 -55.30 9.02
C GLY A 99 2.02 -54.24 9.69
N GLU A 100 2.10 -52.98 9.25
CA GLU A 100 1.31 -51.84 9.73
C GLU A 100 1.04 -50.82 8.65
N ILE A 101 -0.03 -50.04 8.82
CA ILE A 101 -0.38 -48.91 7.98
C ILE A 101 -1.16 -47.91 8.83
N GLY A 102 -0.87 -46.61 8.74
CA GLY A 102 -1.49 -45.60 9.59
C GLY A 102 -1.98 -44.36 8.84
N GLY A 103 -3.02 -43.72 9.38
CA GLY A 103 -3.51 -42.43 8.94
C GLY A 103 -4.16 -42.41 7.55
N VAL A 104 -4.67 -43.52 7.06
CA VAL A 104 -5.34 -43.61 5.75
C VAL A 104 -6.76 -43.06 5.84
N ALA A 105 -7.05 -42.04 5.02
CA ALA A 105 -8.41 -41.50 4.93
C ALA A 105 -9.29 -42.41 4.08
N LEU A 106 -10.37 -42.95 4.68
CA LEU A 106 -11.37 -43.76 4.02
C LEU A 106 -12.76 -43.26 4.34
N GLU A 107 -13.75 -43.74 3.58
CA GLU A 107 -15.17 -43.54 3.93
C GLU A 107 -15.84 -44.86 4.27
N ILE A 108 -16.44 -44.90 5.45
CA ILE A 108 -17.28 -46.01 5.86
C ILE A 108 -18.76 -45.71 5.57
N LYS A 109 -19.55 -46.76 5.33
CA LYS A 109 -20.97 -46.66 5.05
C LYS A 109 -21.74 -47.14 6.28
N ARG A 110 -22.59 -46.27 6.82
CA ARG A 110 -23.50 -46.59 7.94
C ARG A 110 -24.70 -47.41 7.44
N ALA A 111 -25.42 -48.06 8.37
CA ALA A 111 -26.62 -48.82 8.06
C ALA A 111 -27.73 -47.98 7.39
N ASP A 112 -27.83 -46.69 7.73
CA ASP A 112 -28.74 -45.71 7.12
C ASP A 112 -28.30 -45.23 5.72
N GLY A 113 -27.16 -45.72 5.24
CA GLY A 113 -26.56 -45.31 3.94
C GLY A 113 -25.74 -44.08 3.96
N VAL A 114 -25.67 -43.32 5.06
CA VAL A 114 -24.84 -42.13 5.22
C VAL A 114 -23.36 -42.53 5.18
N ARG A 115 -22.55 -41.72 4.51
CA ARG A 115 -21.10 -41.91 4.45
C ARG A 115 -20.43 -41.12 5.57
N MET A 116 -19.48 -41.76 6.24
CA MET A 116 -18.74 -41.16 7.32
C MET A 116 -17.23 -41.21 6.99
N PRO A 117 -16.53 -40.07 6.88
CA PRO A 117 -15.10 -40.06 6.70
C PRO A 117 -14.38 -40.48 7.98
N VAL A 118 -13.40 -41.34 7.85
CA VAL A 118 -12.59 -41.85 8.94
C VAL A 118 -11.11 -41.88 8.58
N LEU A 119 -10.25 -41.77 9.59
CA LEU A 119 -8.84 -42.11 9.49
C LEU A 119 -8.61 -43.49 10.04
N VAL A 120 -8.05 -44.36 9.22
CA VAL A 120 -7.86 -45.80 9.54
C VAL A 120 -6.41 -46.09 9.74
N SER A 121 -6.07 -46.78 10.82
CA SER A 121 -4.75 -47.36 11.08
C SER A 121 -4.93 -48.85 11.44
N SER A 122 -4.07 -49.68 10.85
CA SER A 122 -4.12 -51.13 11.07
C SER A 122 -2.73 -51.72 11.33
N THR A 123 -2.70 -52.74 12.20
CA THR A 123 -1.46 -53.48 12.53
C THR A 123 -1.76 -54.97 12.52
N VAL A 124 -0.87 -55.75 11.95
CA VAL A 124 -0.93 -57.24 11.95
C VAL A 124 -0.41 -57.74 13.29
N LYS A 125 -1.20 -58.54 13.99
CA LYS A 125 -0.78 -59.28 15.18
C LYS A 125 -0.25 -60.61 14.76
N HIS A 126 0.99 -60.96 15.20
CA HIS A 126 1.63 -62.21 14.93
C HIS A 126 1.50 -63.15 16.16
N GLY A 127 1.54 -64.45 15.94
CA GLY A 127 1.63 -65.50 16.96
C GLY A 127 3.04 -65.71 17.46
N ALA A 128 3.21 -66.67 18.36
CA ALA A 128 4.48 -66.98 19.00
C ALA A 128 5.56 -67.50 18.01
N THR A 129 5.13 -68.08 16.90
CA THR A 129 6.00 -68.64 15.83
C THR A 129 6.18 -67.67 14.65
N GLY A 130 5.64 -66.40 14.77
CA GLY A 130 5.76 -65.37 13.77
C GLY A 130 4.69 -65.40 12.66
N GLU A 131 3.72 -66.32 12.73
CA GLU A 131 2.60 -66.38 11.81
C GLU A 131 1.58 -65.23 12.03
N PRO A 132 1.05 -64.61 10.95
CA PRO A 132 0.03 -63.58 11.11
C PRO A 132 -1.30 -64.17 11.58
N LEU A 133 -1.82 -63.70 12.72
CA LEU A 133 -3.04 -64.21 13.35
C LEU A 133 -4.27 -63.38 13.04
N LEU A 134 -4.16 -62.06 13.19
CA LEU A 134 -5.27 -61.11 13.00
C LEU A 134 -4.77 -59.69 12.69
N VAL A 135 -5.66 -58.88 12.19
CA VAL A 135 -5.42 -57.44 11.96
C VAL A 135 -6.21 -56.66 13.01
N ARG A 136 -5.55 -55.76 13.72
CA ARG A 136 -6.15 -54.79 14.58
C ARG A 136 -6.29 -53.45 13.85
N THR A 137 -7.46 -52.86 13.86
CA THR A 137 -7.77 -51.64 13.16
C THR A 137 -8.42 -50.64 14.11
N THR A 138 -7.89 -49.42 14.08
CA THR A 138 -8.48 -48.24 14.74
C THR A 138 -9.04 -47.28 13.69
N LEU A 139 -10.21 -46.70 13.99
CA LEU A 139 -10.85 -45.71 13.14
C LEU A 139 -11.10 -44.46 13.97
N PHE A 140 -10.69 -43.31 13.46
CA PHE A 140 -10.98 -42.00 14.05
C PHE A 140 -11.99 -41.27 13.17
N ASP A 141 -12.99 -40.65 13.80
CA ASP A 141 -13.94 -39.78 13.11
C ASP A 141 -13.20 -38.57 12.50
N ALA A 142 -13.37 -38.38 11.22
CA ALA A 142 -12.70 -37.30 10.47
C ALA A 142 -13.68 -36.24 9.97
N ARG A 143 -14.94 -36.23 10.43
CA ARG A 143 -15.97 -35.27 9.97
C ARG A 143 -15.58 -33.82 10.26
N ASP A 144 -15.20 -33.52 11.49
CA ASP A 144 -14.85 -32.17 11.92
C ASP A 144 -13.59 -31.67 11.20
N ARG A 145 -12.62 -32.54 11.04
CA ARG A 145 -11.39 -32.22 10.32
C ARG A 145 -11.66 -31.88 8.85
N ARG A 146 -12.47 -32.66 8.17
CA ARG A 146 -12.83 -32.44 6.77
C ARG A 146 -13.63 -31.16 6.57
N ALA A 147 -14.58 -30.88 7.45
CA ALA A 147 -15.33 -29.62 7.45
C ALA A 147 -14.42 -28.41 7.63
N TYR A 148 -13.48 -28.48 8.55
CA TYR A 148 -12.49 -27.44 8.79
C TYR A 148 -11.57 -27.23 7.58
N GLU A 149 -11.07 -28.29 6.96
CA GLU A 149 -10.21 -28.20 5.75
C GLU A 149 -10.97 -27.55 4.57
N GLU A 150 -12.26 -27.90 4.38
CA GLU A 150 -13.11 -27.30 3.34
C GLU A 150 -13.38 -25.82 3.62
N GLU A 151 -13.65 -25.44 4.87
CA GLU A 151 -13.86 -24.05 5.27
C GLU A 151 -12.57 -23.21 5.06
N LEU A 152 -11.41 -23.75 5.45
CA LEU A 152 -10.12 -23.09 5.25
C LEU A 152 -9.82 -22.86 3.76
N LEU A 153 -10.12 -23.83 2.90
CA LEU A 153 -9.95 -23.68 1.46
C LEU A 153 -10.89 -22.63 0.86
N ARG A 154 -12.14 -22.56 1.33
CA ARG A 154 -13.10 -21.52 0.90
C ARG A 154 -12.64 -20.14 1.36
N ALA A 155 -12.23 -19.99 2.61
CA ALA A 155 -11.73 -18.74 3.16
C ALA A 155 -10.48 -18.24 2.40
N ARG A 156 -9.56 -19.15 2.09
CA ARG A 156 -8.35 -18.83 1.32
C ARG A 156 -8.68 -18.34 -0.10
N LYS A 157 -9.57 -19.01 -0.81
CA LYS A 157 -9.99 -18.59 -2.16
C LYS A 157 -10.66 -17.22 -2.12
N ALA A 158 -11.58 -16.99 -1.16
CA ALA A 158 -12.23 -15.69 -1.01
C ALA A 158 -11.23 -14.57 -0.71
N ALA A 159 -10.24 -14.81 0.13
CA ALA A 159 -9.18 -13.85 0.45
C ALA A 159 -8.30 -13.54 -0.78
N GLU A 160 -7.96 -14.54 -1.59
CA GLU A 160 -7.20 -14.35 -2.84
C GLU A 160 -7.99 -13.53 -3.87
N GLU A 161 -9.27 -13.80 -4.04
CA GLU A 161 -10.16 -13.04 -4.94
C GLU A 161 -10.30 -11.58 -4.48
N ALA A 162 -10.54 -11.35 -3.18
CA ALA A 162 -10.62 -10.01 -2.61
C ALA A 162 -9.32 -9.21 -2.79
N ARG A 163 -8.16 -9.87 -2.61
CA ARG A 163 -6.86 -9.23 -2.84
C ARG A 163 -6.67 -8.83 -4.32
N ARG A 164 -6.98 -9.71 -5.26
CA ARG A 164 -6.88 -9.40 -6.70
C ARG A 164 -7.78 -8.23 -7.10
N GLN A 165 -9.01 -8.20 -6.54
CA GLN A 165 -9.93 -7.10 -6.81
C GLN A 165 -9.38 -5.78 -6.26
N ALA A 166 -8.89 -5.75 -5.03
CA ALA A 166 -8.30 -4.56 -4.41
C ALA A 166 -7.06 -4.05 -5.18
N GLU A 167 -6.20 -4.96 -5.67
CA GLU A 167 -5.05 -4.61 -6.51
C GLU A 167 -5.48 -3.99 -7.85
N ALA A 168 -6.52 -4.55 -8.49
CA ALA A 168 -7.05 -4.01 -9.74
C ALA A 168 -7.71 -2.63 -9.56
N ASP A 169 -8.47 -2.44 -8.48
CA ASP A 169 -9.11 -1.17 -8.19
C ASP A 169 -8.08 -0.09 -7.82
N ARG A 170 -7.02 -0.47 -7.10
CA ARG A 170 -5.88 0.42 -6.82
C ARG A 170 -5.18 0.87 -8.10
N ALA A 171 -4.89 -0.06 -9.02
CA ALA A 171 -4.26 0.27 -10.30
C ALA A 171 -5.12 1.25 -11.13
N ARG A 172 -6.43 1.00 -11.22
CA ARG A 172 -7.36 1.92 -11.91
C ARG A 172 -7.39 3.31 -11.30
N LEU A 173 -7.36 3.39 -9.96
CA LEU A 173 -7.32 4.67 -9.27
C LEU A 173 -6.01 5.42 -9.55
N GLN A 174 -4.87 4.71 -9.52
CA GLN A 174 -3.57 5.28 -9.85
C GLN A 174 -3.52 5.82 -11.29
N ASP A 175 -4.04 5.06 -12.26
CA ASP A 175 -4.12 5.51 -13.66
C ASP A 175 -4.99 6.76 -13.80
N ALA A 176 -6.13 6.83 -13.12
CA ALA A 176 -6.99 8.00 -13.12
C ALA A 176 -6.33 9.22 -12.46
N LEU A 177 -5.61 9.03 -11.35
CA LEU A 177 -4.86 10.08 -10.69
C LEU A 177 -3.70 10.60 -11.57
N ALA A 178 -2.96 9.71 -12.21
CA ALA A 178 -1.88 10.08 -13.15
C ALA A 178 -2.42 10.89 -14.35
N ALA A 179 -3.56 10.48 -14.91
CA ALA A 179 -4.21 11.23 -15.99
C ALA A 179 -4.69 12.62 -15.55
N LEU A 180 -5.22 12.76 -14.34
CA LEU A 180 -5.59 14.06 -13.78
C LEU A 180 -4.35 14.93 -13.55
N GLN A 181 -3.28 14.38 -12.99
CA GLN A 181 -2.05 15.10 -12.73
C GLN A 181 -1.39 15.61 -14.02
N SER A 182 -1.32 14.78 -15.07
CA SER A 182 -0.81 15.19 -16.37
C SER A 182 -1.63 16.34 -16.99
N SER A 183 -2.94 16.41 -16.72
CA SER A 183 -3.78 17.51 -17.20
C SER A 183 -3.56 18.82 -16.43
N LEU A 184 -2.95 18.79 -15.24
CA LEU A 184 -2.64 19.95 -14.41
C LEU A 184 -1.27 20.57 -14.72
N LEU A 185 -0.38 19.85 -15.37
CA LEU A 185 0.94 20.32 -15.80
C LEU A 185 0.95 20.51 -17.31
N PRO A 186 1.72 21.45 -17.86
CA PRO A 186 1.88 21.57 -19.30
C PRO A 186 2.68 20.38 -19.86
N ASP A 187 2.19 19.73 -20.92
CA ASP A 187 2.89 18.63 -21.60
C ASP A 187 4.23 19.09 -22.18
N THR A 188 4.26 20.32 -22.72
CA THR A 188 5.44 20.95 -23.28
C THR A 188 5.35 22.47 -23.07
N LEU A 189 6.47 23.09 -22.80
CA LEU A 189 6.54 24.56 -22.77
C LEU A 189 6.61 25.14 -24.19
N PRO A 190 5.95 26.27 -24.45
CA PRO A 190 6.08 26.94 -25.73
C PRO A 190 7.51 27.44 -25.94
N PRO A 191 8.04 27.46 -27.18
CA PRO A 191 9.32 28.04 -27.45
C PRO A 191 9.25 29.56 -27.24
N ILE A 192 10.22 30.10 -26.49
CA ILE A 192 10.37 31.55 -26.27
C ILE A 192 11.49 32.05 -27.21
N PRO A 193 11.21 32.95 -28.12
CA PRO A 193 12.25 33.47 -29.04
C PRO A 193 13.45 34.01 -28.26
N GLY A 194 14.65 33.53 -28.57
CA GLY A 194 15.89 33.98 -27.93
C GLY A 194 16.13 33.48 -26.52
N MET A 195 15.31 32.56 -26.02
CA MET A 195 15.47 31.93 -24.71
C MET A 195 15.41 30.41 -24.77
N GLU A 196 16.00 29.79 -23.78
CA GLU A 196 15.86 28.36 -23.49
C GLU A 196 15.04 28.19 -22.21
N SER A 197 14.22 27.15 -22.17
CA SER A 197 13.47 26.76 -20.97
C SER A 197 13.70 25.29 -20.64
N ALA A 198 13.74 24.94 -19.35
CA ALA A 198 13.80 23.57 -18.86
C ALA A 198 12.97 23.44 -17.59
N THR A 199 12.30 22.31 -17.45
CA THR A 199 11.46 22.00 -16.28
C THR A 199 11.76 20.62 -15.74
N HIS A 200 11.50 20.47 -14.47
CA HIS A 200 11.44 19.15 -13.82
C HIS A 200 10.31 19.14 -12.80
N TYR A 201 9.61 18.03 -12.74
CA TYR A 201 8.57 17.77 -11.74
C TYR A 201 8.79 16.40 -11.13
N ARG A 202 8.77 16.32 -9.80
CA ARG A 202 8.88 15.08 -9.06
C ARG A 202 7.82 15.04 -7.96
N ALA A 203 6.87 14.12 -8.06
CA ALA A 203 5.91 13.89 -7.01
C ALA A 203 6.55 13.15 -5.82
N ALA A 204 6.26 13.57 -4.59
CA ALA A 204 6.71 12.89 -3.38
C ALA A 204 6.13 11.48 -3.25
N SER A 205 4.96 11.23 -3.80
CA SER A 205 4.30 9.93 -3.77
C SER A 205 3.56 9.65 -5.07
N PRO A 206 3.76 8.46 -5.69
CA PRO A 206 3.04 8.09 -6.92
C PRO A 206 1.54 7.85 -6.70
N ASP A 207 1.10 7.69 -5.45
CA ASP A 207 -0.28 7.38 -5.09
C ASP A 207 -1.12 8.63 -4.76
N ARG A 208 -0.55 9.84 -4.87
CA ARG A 208 -1.21 11.10 -4.52
C ARG A 208 -0.99 12.16 -5.58
N LEU A 209 -2.00 12.98 -5.81
CA LEU A 209 -1.88 14.19 -6.62
C LEU A 209 -1.09 15.22 -5.82
N GLY A 210 -0.04 15.77 -6.42
CA GLY A 210 0.76 16.82 -5.84
C GLY A 210 0.07 18.18 -5.86
N GLY A 211 0.56 19.10 -5.01
CA GLY A 211 0.13 20.49 -4.94
C GLY A 211 0.87 21.41 -5.91
N ASP A 212 2.08 21.03 -6.30
CA ASP A 212 2.96 21.84 -7.15
C ASP A 212 2.42 22.01 -8.57
N PHE A 213 2.56 23.22 -9.08
CA PHE A 213 2.15 23.57 -10.44
C PHE A 213 3.08 24.61 -11.06
N TYR A 214 3.19 24.58 -12.38
CA TYR A 214 3.92 25.60 -13.14
C TYR A 214 3.31 25.76 -14.55
N ASP A 215 3.62 26.88 -15.18
CA ASP A 215 3.28 27.09 -16.59
C ASP A 215 4.16 28.20 -17.20
N VAL A 216 4.27 28.16 -18.54
CA VAL A 216 4.81 29.23 -19.35
C VAL A 216 3.92 29.35 -20.58
N PHE A 217 3.49 30.56 -20.93
CA PHE A 217 2.60 30.76 -22.07
C PHE A 217 2.77 32.13 -22.71
N PRO A 218 2.51 32.25 -24.02
CA PRO A 218 2.64 33.54 -24.72
C PRO A 218 1.48 34.47 -24.33
N LEU A 219 1.80 35.73 -24.17
CA LEU A 219 0.85 36.86 -24.11
C LEU A 219 0.70 37.51 -25.48
N ASP A 220 1.84 37.70 -26.16
CA ASP A 220 1.91 38.17 -27.55
C ASP A 220 3.23 37.69 -28.22
N ALA A 221 3.66 38.34 -29.29
CA ALA A 221 4.83 37.91 -30.05
C ALA A 221 6.17 38.08 -29.28
N THR A 222 6.23 38.97 -28.30
CA THR A 222 7.45 39.33 -27.54
C THR A 222 7.34 39.11 -26.06
N ARG A 223 6.12 38.97 -25.54
CA ARG A 223 5.86 38.83 -24.11
C ARG A 223 5.32 37.43 -23.81
N PHE A 224 5.85 36.87 -22.73
CA PHE A 224 5.43 35.57 -22.17
C PHE A 224 5.14 35.73 -20.70
N ALA A 225 4.17 34.99 -20.18
CA ALA A 225 3.95 34.86 -18.75
C ALA A 225 4.43 33.51 -18.27
N PHE A 226 4.85 33.47 -17.02
CA PHE A 226 5.24 32.26 -16.32
C PHE A 226 4.74 32.30 -14.88
N PHE A 227 4.55 31.12 -14.30
CA PHE A 227 4.30 30.96 -12.88
C PHE A 227 4.76 29.59 -12.38
N LEU A 228 5.05 29.55 -11.09
CA LEU A 228 5.32 28.33 -10.34
C LEU A 228 4.76 28.50 -8.93
N GLY A 229 4.21 27.46 -8.33
CA GLY A 229 3.61 27.53 -7.01
C GLY A 229 3.26 26.17 -6.43
N ASP A 230 2.81 26.20 -5.19
CA ASP A 230 2.33 25.03 -4.46
C ASP A 230 0.99 25.33 -3.76
N VAL A 231 0.10 24.35 -3.78
CA VAL A 231 -1.23 24.41 -3.16
C VAL A 231 -1.22 23.61 -1.86
N CYS A 232 -1.74 24.21 -0.80
CA CYS A 232 -1.86 23.53 0.49
C CYS A 232 -2.61 22.19 0.39
N GLY A 233 -1.99 21.12 0.90
CA GLY A 233 -2.56 19.78 0.95
C GLY A 233 -2.28 18.93 -0.27
N LYS A 234 -2.78 17.69 -0.26
CA LYS A 234 -2.54 16.68 -1.30
C LYS A 234 -3.84 16.00 -1.71
N GLY A 235 -3.86 15.43 -2.90
CA GLY A 235 -5.00 14.67 -3.41
C GLY A 235 -6.02 15.47 -4.22
N PRO A 236 -7.24 14.93 -4.46
CA PRO A 236 -8.20 15.50 -5.39
C PRO A 236 -8.65 16.94 -5.06
N GLN A 237 -8.67 17.29 -3.78
CA GLN A 237 -9.04 18.66 -3.36
C GLN A 237 -7.92 19.67 -3.69
N ALA A 238 -6.64 19.31 -3.47
CA ALA A 238 -5.52 20.13 -3.88
C ALA A 238 -5.52 20.31 -5.41
N ALA A 239 -5.73 19.25 -6.17
CA ALA A 239 -5.83 19.30 -7.63
C ALA A 239 -6.92 20.27 -8.14
N ALA A 240 -8.07 20.35 -7.44
CA ALA A 240 -9.11 21.31 -7.78
C ALA A 240 -8.64 22.77 -7.55
N VAL A 241 -7.89 23.03 -6.48
CA VAL A 241 -7.29 24.35 -6.21
C VAL A 241 -6.20 24.66 -7.21
N THR A 242 -5.33 23.70 -7.55
CA THR A 242 -4.30 23.82 -8.60
C THR A 242 -4.92 24.21 -9.95
N SER A 243 -6.00 23.54 -10.35
CA SER A 243 -6.74 23.86 -11.57
C SER A 243 -7.28 25.30 -11.55
N LEU A 244 -7.96 25.67 -10.46
CA LEU A 244 -8.48 27.03 -10.28
C LEU A 244 -7.35 28.06 -10.36
N THR A 245 -6.25 27.85 -9.66
CA THR A 245 -5.08 28.75 -9.61
C THR A 245 -4.50 28.95 -11.01
N ARG A 246 -4.19 27.86 -11.72
CA ARG A 246 -3.61 27.91 -13.09
C ARG A 246 -4.48 28.71 -14.05
N TYR A 247 -5.78 28.38 -14.13
CA TYR A 247 -6.66 29.04 -15.08
C TYR A 247 -6.96 30.47 -14.68
N THR A 248 -7.02 30.79 -13.38
CA THR A 248 -7.18 32.17 -12.90
C THR A 248 -5.96 33.00 -13.28
N LEU A 249 -4.72 32.54 -13.03
CA LEU A 249 -3.49 33.24 -13.40
C LEU A 249 -3.37 33.44 -14.92
N ARG A 250 -3.65 32.42 -15.72
CA ARG A 250 -3.64 32.54 -17.19
C ARG A 250 -4.66 33.57 -17.69
N THR A 251 -5.89 33.55 -17.16
CA THR A 251 -6.95 34.47 -17.57
C THR A 251 -6.64 35.90 -17.10
N ALA A 252 -6.15 36.06 -15.87
CA ALA A 252 -5.75 37.37 -15.33
C ALA A 252 -4.64 37.99 -16.19
N ALA A 253 -3.61 37.23 -16.53
CA ALA A 253 -2.48 37.69 -17.34
C ALA A 253 -2.86 38.08 -18.78
N LEU A 254 -3.85 37.42 -19.38
CA LEU A 254 -4.37 37.81 -20.70
C LEU A 254 -5.14 39.14 -20.69
N HIS A 255 -5.70 39.48 -19.51
CA HIS A 255 -6.43 40.74 -19.33
C HIS A 255 -5.49 41.86 -18.87
N ASP A 256 -4.68 41.60 -17.86
CA ASP A 256 -3.68 42.51 -17.32
C ASP A 256 -2.40 41.73 -17.00
N PRO A 257 -1.29 41.91 -17.73
CA PRO A 257 -0.05 41.15 -17.52
C PRO A 257 0.75 41.61 -16.30
N ASP A 258 0.29 42.63 -15.54
CA ASP A 258 0.96 43.06 -14.31
C ASP A 258 0.97 41.91 -13.27
N PRO A 259 2.16 41.52 -12.76
CA PRO A 259 2.26 40.40 -11.82
C PRO A 259 1.49 40.60 -10.52
N VAL A 260 1.44 41.86 -10.02
CA VAL A 260 0.69 42.16 -8.79
C VAL A 260 -0.81 42.08 -9.04
N ALA A 261 -1.31 42.55 -10.18
CA ALA A 261 -2.72 42.45 -10.56
C ALA A 261 -3.15 41.00 -10.74
N ALA A 262 -2.31 40.15 -11.34
CA ALA A 262 -2.59 38.71 -11.52
C ALA A 262 -2.69 38.00 -10.17
N LEU A 263 -1.73 38.21 -9.25
CA LEU A 263 -1.78 37.59 -7.90
C LEU A 263 -2.94 38.15 -7.06
N THR A 264 -3.28 39.43 -7.17
CA THR A 264 -4.44 40.04 -6.48
C THR A 264 -5.74 39.40 -6.96
N THR A 265 -5.88 39.16 -8.27
CA THR A 265 -7.03 38.48 -8.86
C THR A 265 -7.15 37.04 -8.34
N LEU A 266 -6.05 36.29 -8.29
CA LEU A 266 -6.01 34.96 -7.74
C LEU A 266 -6.37 34.96 -6.25
N ASN A 267 -5.79 35.87 -5.48
CA ASN A 267 -6.05 35.97 -4.03
C ASN A 267 -7.54 36.17 -3.75
N ARG A 268 -8.20 37.07 -4.49
CA ARG A 268 -9.63 37.29 -4.37
C ARG A 268 -10.43 36.04 -4.72
N ALA A 269 -10.13 35.39 -5.83
CA ALA A 269 -10.83 34.19 -6.27
C ALA A 269 -10.75 33.03 -5.26
N LEU A 270 -9.58 32.79 -4.67
CA LEU A 270 -9.39 31.79 -3.65
C LEU A 270 -10.07 32.16 -2.34
N HIS A 271 -9.90 33.41 -1.89
CA HIS A 271 -10.49 33.88 -0.65
C HIS A 271 -12.02 33.81 -0.70
N GLU A 272 -12.66 34.31 -1.76
CA GLU A 272 -14.14 34.25 -1.91
C GLU A 272 -14.65 32.81 -1.94
N ARG A 273 -13.92 31.88 -2.54
CA ARG A 273 -14.35 30.49 -2.66
C ARG A 273 -14.16 29.68 -1.38
N TYR A 274 -13.10 29.95 -0.61
CA TYR A 274 -12.66 29.08 0.51
C TYR A 274 -12.62 29.79 1.87
N SER A 275 -13.10 31.04 2.01
CA SER A 275 -13.14 31.77 3.28
C SER A 275 -14.11 31.18 4.30
N SER A 276 -15.16 30.49 3.85
CA SER A 276 -16.16 29.85 4.72
C SER A 276 -15.99 28.33 4.70
N GLY A 277 -15.41 27.76 5.76
CA GLY A 277 -15.26 26.30 5.90
C GLY A 277 -13.82 25.85 6.07
N ASP A 278 -13.31 25.01 5.16
CA ASP A 278 -11.95 24.52 5.13
C ASP A 278 -11.09 25.46 4.27
N PRO A 279 -10.29 26.36 4.89
CA PRO A 279 -9.53 27.37 4.14
C PRO A 279 -8.51 26.69 3.22
N ARG A 280 -8.51 27.10 1.95
CA ARG A 280 -7.55 26.65 0.95
C ARG A 280 -6.72 27.83 0.47
N TYR A 281 -5.46 27.66 0.39
CA TYR A 281 -4.49 28.67 0.02
C TYR A 281 -3.37 28.06 -0.83
N CYS A 282 -2.60 28.90 -1.46
CA CYS A 282 -1.40 28.46 -2.17
C CYS A 282 -0.25 29.46 -1.99
N THR A 283 0.92 29.03 -2.32
CA THR A 283 2.05 29.90 -2.63
C THR A 283 2.19 30.00 -4.14
N ALA A 284 2.54 31.14 -4.67
CA ALA A 284 2.90 31.26 -6.09
C ALA A 284 3.82 32.45 -6.35
N ILE A 285 4.71 32.26 -7.30
CA ILE A 285 5.42 33.32 -7.99
C ILE A 285 4.85 33.44 -9.41
N PHE A 286 4.49 34.61 -9.80
CA PHE A 286 3.98 34.94 -11.13
C PHE A 286 4.84 35.99 -11.76
N GLY A 287 5.16 35.88 -13.06
CA GLY A 287 5.95 36.88 -13.74
C GLY A 287 5.72 36.95 -15.25
N THR A 288 6.26 37.99 -15.85
CA THR A 288 6.29 38.20 -17.30
C THR A 288 7.71 38.39 -17.81
N LEU A 289 7.95 37.91 -19.00
CA LEU A 289 9.18 38.07 -19.77
C LEU A 289 8.90 38.99 -20.96
N GLU A 290 9.72 39.99 -21.14
CA GLU A 290 9.70 40.86 -22.33
C GLU A 290 11.02 40.72 -23.05
N VAL A 291 11.01 40.15 -24.24
CA VAL A 291 12.21 39.92 -25.05
C VAL A 291 12.42 41.10 -25.99
N ASP A 292 13.55 41.82 -25.84
CA ASP A 292 13.95 42.83 -26.83
C ASP A 292 14.60 42.13 -28.04
N PRO A 293 13.93 42.13 -29.21
CA PRO A 293 14.44 41.43 -30.38
C PRO A 293 15.71 42.04 -30.98
N ARG A 294 16.08 43.27 -30.57
CA ARG A 294 17.27 43.97 -31.08
C ARG A 294 18.51 43.66 -30.26
N THR A 295 18.36 43.58 -28.95
CA THR A 295 19.48 43.39 -28.02
C THR A 295 19.60 41.94 -27.54
N GLY A 296 18.53 41.16 -27.64
CA GLY A 296 18.43 39.82 -27.06
C GLY A 296 18.36 39.86 -25.54
N GLN A 297 18.22 41.03 -24.92
CA GLN A 297 18.03 41.17 -23.49
C GLN A 297 16.57 40.86 -23.14
N VAL A 298 16.37 40.21 -21.98
CA VAL A 298 15.05 39.89 -21.47
C VAL A 298 14.79 40.63 -20.18
N THR A 299 13.73 41.45 -20.15
CA THR A 299 13.26 42.07 -18.92
C THR A 299 12.25 41.14 -18.25
N VAL A 300 12.47 40.88 -16.96
CA VAL A 300 11.60 40.03 -16.12
C VAL A 300 10.91 40.90 -15.08
N HIS A 301 9.59 40.88 -15.07
CA HIS A 301 8.77 41.43 -14.01
C HIS A 301 8.10 40.29 -13.28
N LEU A 302 8.15 40.30 -11.95
CA LEU A 302 7.51 39.26 -11.18
C LEU A 302 6.98 39.77 -9.83
N ALA A 303 6.09 38.99 -9.21
CA ALA A 303 5.62 39.13 -7.83
C ALA A 303 5.46 37.78 -7.19
N SER A 304 5.57 37.70 -5.86
CA SER A 304 5.43 36.46 -5.10
C SER A 304 4.35 36.60 -4.04
N GLY A 305 3.59 35.53 -3.87
CA GLY A 305 2.64 35.33 -2.78
C GLY A 305 3.03 34.14 -1.91
N GLY A 306 3.89 34.39 -0.89
CA GLY A 306 4.35 33.38 0.04
C GLY A 306 5.25 32.30 -0.53
N HIS A 307 5.66 32.42 -1.80
CA HIS A 307 6.50 31.44 -2.50
C HIS A 307 8.00 31.75 -2.33
N PRO A 308 8.89 30.72 -2.34
CA PRO A 308 10.33 30.92 -2.32
C PRO A 308 10.79 31.93 -3.40
N PRO A 309 11.80 32.77 -3.10
CA PRO A 309 12.27 33.79 -4.07
C PRO A 309 12.93 33.13 -5.27
N ALA A 310 12.73 33.70 -6.45
CA ALA A 310 13.45 33.28 -7.63
C ALA A 310 14.96 33.47 -7.47
N LEU A 311 15.76 32.57 -8.05
CA LEU A 311 17.19 32.62 -8.02
C LEU A 311 17.70 33.03 -9.42
N VAL A 312 18.56 34.06 -9.51
CA VAL A 312 19.14 34.50 -10.74
C VAL A 312 20.60 34.04 -10.82
N LEU A 313 20.90 33.16 -11.76
CA LEU A 313 22.25 32.69 -12.09
C LEU A 313 22.82 33.57 -13.18
N ARG A 314 23.93 34.24 -12.92
CA ARG A 314 24.58 35.17 -13.87
C ARG A 314 25.69 34.51 -14.68
N ALA A 315 25.89 34.99 -15.88
CA ALA A 315 26.97 34.53 -16.74
C ALA A 315 28.38 34.73 -16.13
N ASP A 316 28.54 35.68 -15.20
CA ASP A 316 29.79 35.96 -14.49
C ASP A 316 30.11 34.98 -13.35
N GLY A 317 29.26 34.00 -13.09
CA GLY A 317 29.48 32.99 -12.05
C GLY A 317 28.83 33.33 -10.72
N THR A 318 28.01 34.39 -10.64
CA THR A 318 27.27 34.73 -9.41
C THR A 318 25.84 34.18 -9.43
N ALA A 319 25.27 33.94 -8.25
CA ALA A 319 23.88 33.55 -8.08
C ALA A 319 23.26 34.23 -6.86
N ASP A 320 22.18 34.96 -7.08
CA ASP A 320 21.50 35.74 -6.05
C ASP A 320 19.98 35.58 -6.09
N PHE A 321 19.37 35.59 -4.91
CA PHE A 321 17.91 35.60 -4.80
C PHE A 321 17.35 36.95 -5.22
N LEU A 322 16.30 36.94 -6.04
CA LEU A 322 15.57 38.12 -6.43
C LEU A 322 14.56 38.50 -5.34
N PRO A 323 14.75 39.62 -4.63
CA PRO A 323 13.85 40.03 -3.57
C PRO A 323 12.44 40.31 -4.08
N THR A 324 11.43 39.70 -3.44
CA THR A 324 9.99 39.97 -3.66
C THR A 324 9.34 40.25 -2.29
N PRO A 325 9.50 41.50 -1.77
CA PRO A 325 9.02 41.84 -0.43
C PRO A 325 7.48 41.80 -0.36
N GLY A 326 6.92 41.47 0.80
CA GLY A 326 5.49 41.55 1.11
C GLY A 326 4.68 40.32 0.74
N GLY A 327 5.30 39.18 0.41
CA GLY A 327 4.61 37.96 0.00
C GLY A 327 3.92 37.23 1.16
N LEU A 328 2.60 37.38 1.28
CA LEU A 328 1.74 36.54 2.12
C LEU A 328 1.14 35.39 1.29
N LEU A 329 0.74 34.31 1.96
CA LEU A 329 0.02 33.20 1.33
C LEU A 329 -1.24 33.69 0.62
N ILE A 330 -1.47 33.19 -0.58
CA ILE A 330 -2.58 33.59 -1.46
C ILE A 330 -3.86 32.89 -1.04
N GLY A 331 -4.94 33.65 -0.82
CA GLY A 331 -6.27 33.15 -0.45
C GLY A 331 -6.60 33.22 1.04
N ILE A 332 -5.63 33.56 1.92
CA ILE A 332 -5.88 33.66 3.38
C ILE A 332 -6.50 35.00 3.74
N LEU A 333 -5.90 36.08 3.29
CA LEU A 333 -6.37 37.45 3.60
C LEU A 333 -7.11 38.05 2.40
N PRO A 334 -8.22 38.78 2.61
CA PRO A 334 -8.96 39.37 1.49
C PRO A 334 -8.13 40.37 0.67
N ASP A 335 -7.26 41.13 1.34
CA ASP A 335 -6.42 42.18 0.74
C ASP A 335 -4.93 41.90 1.04
N ALA A 336 -4.41 40.76 0.57
CA ALA A 336 -3.01 40.43 0.73
C ALA A 336 -2.13 41.39 -0.11
N PRO A 337 -1.13 42.06 0.48
CA PRO A 337 -0.22 42.93 -0.27
C PRO A 337 0.80 42.09 -1.06
N PHE A 338 0.95 42.39 -2.33
CA PHE A 338 2.00 41.87 -3.19
C PHE A 338 2.88 43.02 -3.70
N ALA A 339 4.17 42.77 -3.88
CA ALA A 339 5.09 43.78 -4.35
C ALA A 339 5.85 43.28 -5.62
N PRO A 340 6.06 44.21 -6.61
CA PRO A 340 6.76 43.83 -7.83
C PRO A 340 8.26 43.72 -7.59
N GLY A 341 8.88 42.73 -8.26
CA GLY A 341 10.32 42.64 -8.47
C GLY A 341 10.65 42.75 -9.95
N THR A 342 11.81 43.29 -10.28
CA THR A 342 12.27 43.40 -11.67
C THR A 342 13.73 43.02 -11.76
N THR A 343 14.09 42.29 -12.82
CA THR A 343 15.47 42.01 -13.19
C THR A 343 15.61 41.94 -14.71
N THR A 344 16.82 41.98 -15.20
CA THR A 344 17.13 41.76 -16.61
C THR A 344 18.04 40.55 -16.75
N LEU A 345 17.81 39.75 -17.78
CA LEU A 345 18.66 38.61 -18.12
C LEU A 345 19.39 38.92 -19.41
N GLY A 346 20.72 38.83 -19.37
CA GLY A 346 21.60 38.90 -20.52
C GLY A 346 22.02 37.51 -21.02
N PRO A 347 22.80 37.44 -22.09
CA PRO A 347 23.32 36.18 -22.60
C PRO A 347 24.11 35.38 -21.53
N GLY A 348 23.72 34.14 -21.31
CA GLY A 348 24.28 33.25 -20.30
C GLY A 348 23.62 33.32 -18.91
N ASP A 349 22.67 34.26 -18.70
CA ASP A 349 21.93 34.35 -17.45
C ASP A 349 20.74 33.39 -17.45
N THR A 350 20.40 32.86 -16.28
CA THR A 350 19.25 31.95 -16.05
C THR A 350 18.46 32.37 -14.82
N LEU A 351 17.13 32.45 -14.93
CA LEU A 351 16.20 32.56 -13.83
C LEU A 351 15.76 31.16 -13.43
N LEU A 352 15.95 30.80 -12.18
CA LEU A 352 15.49 29.52 -11.60
C LEU A 352 14.37 29.78 -10.60
N LEU A 353 13.26 29.06 -10.80
CA LEU A 353 12.13 29.00 -9.89
C LEU A 353 12.05 27.56 -9.35
N TYR A 354 11.67 27.41 -8.09
CA TYR A 354 11.62 26.15 -7.40
C TYR A 354 10.59 26.17 -6.28
N THR A 355 9.98 25.02 -5.96
CA THR A 355 9.13 24.86 -4.79
C THR A 355 9.97 24.47 -3.57
N ASP A 356 9.39 24.62 -2.38
CA ASP A 356 10.03 24.36 -1.09
C ASP A 356 10.47 22.88 -0.91
N GLY A 357 9.84 21.94 -1.63
CA GLY A 357 10.26 20.54 -1.64
C GLY A 357 11.75 20.33 -1.99
N LEU A 358 12.39 21.27 -2.74
CA LEU A 358 13.82 21.25 -2.98
C LEU A 358 14.62 21.66 -1.73
N THR A 359 14.26 22.77 -1.10
CA THR A 359 15.01 23.33 0.05
C THR A 359 14.68 22.64 1.35
N GLU A 360 13.51 22.04 1.47
CA GLU A 360 13.09 21.23 2.60
C GLU A 360 13.51 19.76 2.49
N ALA A 361 14.16 19.37 1.39
CA ALA A 361 14.72 18.03 1.23
C ALA A 361 15.64 17.67 2.40
N ARG A 362 15.43 16.48 2.97
CA ARG A 362 16.19 16.03 4.14
C ARG A 362 17.56 15.51 3.75
N THR A 363 18.56 16.01 4.46
CA THR A 363 19.97 15.72 4.19
C THR A 363 20.67 15.11 5.42
N GLY A 364 21.84 14.51 5.18
CA GLY A 364 22.68 13.87 6.22
C GLY A 364 22.24 12.42 6.53
N GLU A 365 23.13 11.67 7.17
CA GLU A 365 22.89 10.26 7.51
C GLU A 365 21.68 10.07 8.44
N SER A 366 21.42 11.02 9.34
CA SER A 366 20.27 11.01 10.25
C SER A 366 18.99 11.64 9.66
N ARG A 367 19.06 12.21 8.46
CA ARG A 367 17.94 12.93 7.79
C ARG A 367 17.28 14.02 8.64
N THR A 368 18.04 14.66 9.53
CA THR A 368 17.54 15.71 10.41
C THR A 368 17.82 17.11 9.90
N GLY A 369 18.74 17.26 8.96
CA GLY A 369 19.04 18.54 8.30
C GLY A 369 18.18 18.78 7.09
N LEU A 370 17.89 20.04 6.77
CA LEU A 370 17.28 20.45 5.51
C LEU A 370 18.40 20.90 4.55
N TYR A 371 18.15 20.78 3.24
CA TYR A 371 19.09 21.27 2.23
C TYR A 371 19.29 22.78 2.34
N GLY A 372 18.21 23.53 2.38
CA GLY A 372 18.18 24.96 2.68
C GLY A 372 18.59 25.88 1.55
N ASP A 373 18.26 27.17 1.71
CA ASP A 373 18.51 28.21 0.70
C ASP A 373 20.01 28.49 0.46
N GLU A 374 20.85 28.44 1.50
CA GLU A 374 22.28 28.68 1.35
C GLU A 374 22.96 27.58 0.51
N ALA A 375 22.59 26.31 0.72
CA ALA A 375 23.11 25.21 -0.08
C ALA A 375 22.65 25.31 -1.54
N LEU A 376 21.37 25.69 -1.75
CA LEU A 376 20.84 25.94 -3.09
C LEU A 376 21.57 27.10 -3.79
N ARG A 377 21.84 28.20 -3.09
CA ARG A 377 22.59 29.33 -3.65
C ARG A 377 24.03 28.93 -4.02
N ALA A 378 24.70 28.18 -3.15
CA ALA A 378 26.04 27.66 -3.44
C ALA A 378 26.03 26.75 -4.67
N PHE A 379 25.08 25.81 -4.75
CA PHE A 379 24.87 24.96 -5.91
C PHE A 379 24.65 25.78 -7.20
N ALA A 380 23.78 26.79 -7.14
CA ALA A 380 23.49 27.66 -8.27
C ALA A 380 24.73 28.45 -8.74
N THR A 381 25.56 28.91 -7.80
CA THR A 381 26.85 29.59 -8.10
C THR A 381 27.78 28.64 -8.87
N ASP A 382 27.91 27.38 -8.46
CA ASP A 382 28.73 26.37 -9.14
C ASP A 382 28.22 26.01 -10.56
N HIS A 383 26.97 26.33 -10.84
CA HIS A 383 26.33 26.05 -12.13
C HIS A 383 25.96 27.29 -12.94
N ALA A 384 26.31 28.47 -12.44
CA ALA A 384 26.07 29.74 -13.13
C ALA A 384 26.78 29.81 -14.49
N GLY A 385 26.18 30.50 -15.45
CA GLY A 385 26.65 30.59 -16.84
C GLY A 385 26.43 29.33 -17.69
N ARG A 386 25.82 28.27 -17.13
CA ARG A 386 25.43 27.09 -17.91
C ARG A 386 24.02 27.25 -18.49
N SER A 387 23.70 26.46 -19.54
CA SER A 387 22.37 26.49 -20.14
C SER A 387 21.29 25.97 -19.13
N PRO A 388 20.04 26.45 -19.26
CA PRO A 388 18.91 25.97 -18.43
C PRO A 388 18.80 24.46 -18.38
N ALA A 389 19.00 23.76 -19.49
CA ALA A 389 18.98 22.29 -19.56
C ALA A 389 20.12 21.65 -18.74
N ALA A 390 21.33 22.26 -18.74
CA ALA A 390 22.45 21.75 -17.93
C ALA A 390 22.24 22.00 -16.44
N VAL A 391 21.70 23.15 -16.04
CA VAL A 391 21.31 23.46 -14.65
C VAL A 391 20.24 22.46 -14.20
N MET A 392 19.20 22.25 -14.99
CA MET A 392 18.10 21.31 -14.67
C MET A 392 18.62 19.89 -14.51
N LYS A 393 19.50 19.43 -15.40
CA LYS A 393 20.11 18.09 -15.28
C LYS A 393 20.90 17.93 -13.98
N ALA A 394 21.64 18.97 -13.57
CA ALA A 394 22.39 18.94 -12.31
C ALA A 394 21.46 18.92 -11.10
N LEU A 395 20.37 19.71 -11.12
CA LEU A 395 19.33 19.70 -10.07
C LEU A 395 18.62 18.35 -9.98
N THR A 396 18.30 17.74 -11.11
CA THR A 396 17.70 16.38 -11.13
C THR A 396 18.64 15.35 -10.49
N GLY A 397 19.94 15.43 -10.81
CA GLY A 397 20.95 14.58 -10.17
C GLY A 397 21.08 14.82 -8.66
N LEU A 398 20.92 16.06 -8.22
CA LEU A 398 20.89 16.41 -6.79
C LEU A 398 19.64 15.79 -6.09
N LEU A 399 18.46 15.94 -6.70
CA LEU A 399 17.21 15.36 -6.20
C LEU A 399 17.28 13.82 -6.11
N ASP A 400 17.91 13.18 -7.09
CA ASP A 400 18.14 11.73 -7.07
C ASP A 400 19.05 11.31 -5.90
N GLY A 401 20.02 12.18 -5.55
CA GLY A 401 20.91 11.99 -4.40
C GLY A 401 20.21 12.05 -3.05
N PHE A 402 19.08 12.74 -2.94
CA PHE A 402 18.29 12.76 -1.69
C PHE A 402 17.51 11.47 -1.47
N GLY A 403 17.24 10.69 -2.52
CA GLY A 403 16.51 9.40 -2.42
C GLY A 403 15.14 9.58 -1.76
N ASP A 404 14.91 8.84 -0.65
CA ASP A 404 13.68 8.95 0.15
C ASP A 404 13.64 10.20 1.07
N GLY A 405 14.57 11.14 0.92
CA GLY A 405 14.61 12.38 1.71
C GLY A 405 13.68 13.48 1.18
N LEU A 406 12.96 13.23 0.10
CA LEU A 406 11.95 14.14 -0.43
C LEU A 406 10.60 13.85 0.21
N ASP A 407 10.19 14.70 1.14
CA ASP A 407 8.92 14.59 1.86
C ASP A 407 7.77 15.32 1.13
N ASP A 408 8.11 16.22 0.19
CA ASP A 408 7.14 16.98 -0.60
C ASP A 408 7.42 16.96 -2.10
N ASP A 409 6.41 17.33 -2.86
CA ASP A 409 6.52 17.48 -4.31
C ASP A 409 7.59 18.52 -4.65
N THR A 410 8.22 18.41 -5.82
CA THR A 410 9.24 19.35 -6.25
C THR A 410 8.99 19.73 -7.69
N ALA A 411 8.73 21.00 -7.93
CA ALA A 411 8.66 21.60 -9.25
C ALA A 411 9.80 22.58 -9.47
N LEU A 412 10.43 22.50 -10.62
CA LEU A 412 11.53 23.35 -11.03
C LEU A 412 11.27 23.94 -12.41
N LEU A 413 11.56 25.22 -12.59
CA LEU A 413 11.47 25.92 -13.87
C LEU A 413 12.71 26.80 -14.05
N ALA A 414 13.47 26.54 -15.10
CA ALA A 414 14.65 27.35 -15.49
C ALA A 414 14.38 28.05 -16.82
N LEU A 415 14.57 29.37 -16.87
CA LEU A 415 14.37 30.22 -18.02
C LEU A 415 15.67 31.01 -18.26
N GLY A 416 16.34 30.82 -19.37
CA GLY A 416 17.65 31.45 -19.59
C GLY A 416 17.85 31.99 -21.01
N VAL A 417 18.72 32.95 -21.12
CA VAL A 417 19.19 33.50 -22.39
C VAL A 417 20.46 32.76 -22.82
N PRO A 418 20.49 32.09 -23.97
CA PRO A 418 21.67 31.38 -24.42
C PRO A 418 22.93 32.27 -24.45
N ALA A 419 24.06 31.71 -24.01
CA ALA A 419 25.31 32.41 -24.19
C ALA A 419 25.55 32.66 -25.69
N THR A 420 25.90 33.88 -26.07
CA THR A 420 26.24 34.16 -27.46
C THR A 420 27.40 33.26 -27.87
N SER A 421 27.14 32.29 -28.77
CA SER A 421 28.24 31.57 -29.40
C SER A 421 29.10 32.59 -30.09
N SER A 422 30.37 32.74 -29.66
CA SER A 422 31.37 33.47 -30.44
C SER A 422 31.38 32.84 -31.84
N ARG A 423 30.74 33.52 -32.81
CA ARG A 423 30.95 33.20 -34.22
C ARG A 423 32.45 33.34 -34.47
N GLN A 424 33.14 32.20 -34.64
CA GLN A 424 34.44 32.21 -35.25
C GLN A 424 34.28 32.91 -36.62
N PRO A 425 35.01 33.97 -36.89
CA PRO A 425 35.02 34.55 -38.24
C PRO A 425 35.56 33.49 -39.20
N ALA A 426 34.84 33.30 -40.30
CA ALA A 426 35.21 32.40 -41.39
C ALA A 426 36.47 32.91 -42.12
#